data_4e4204cdbbe75014e601a61834af527b
#
_entry.id   4e4204cdbbe75014e601a61834af527b
#
_cell.length_a   1.000
_cell.length_b   1.000
_cell.length_c   1.000
_cell.angle_alpha   90.00
_cell.angle_beta   90.00
_cell.angle_gamma   90.00
#
_symmetry.space_group_name_H-M   'P 1'
#
loop_
_entity.id
_entity.type
_entity.pdbx_description
1 polymer ?
#
loop_
_entity_poly.entity_id
_entity_poly.type
_entity_poly.pdbx_seq_one_letter_code
_entity_poly.pdbx_strand_id
1 'polypeptide(L)'
;MDNSVDRKNAIRLYLTGTIGQITVIAVIVYLLRRMGIVVDYTTVIGIIAIGIGGISSAMWGSIVTVRYRKINFKRIVIEFVNIKQPVLGYLLVFMFLSIEFCYLLMGGMLQVKNWYIPVILFVKAILFGGSEEIGWRYTFQPII
;
A
#
# COMPACT_ATOMS: atom_id res chain seq x y z
N MET A 1 -4.99 -11.10 21.64
CA MET A 1 -3.95 -12.12 21.30
C MET A 1 -3.20 -12.43 22.58
N ASP A 2 -3.66 -13.43 23.32
CA ASP A 2 -3.11 -13.72 24.67
C ASP A 2 -1.95 -14.72 24.68
N ASN A 3 -1.58 -15.27 23.53
CA ASN A 3 -0.56 -16.31 23.45
C ASN A 3 0.64 -15.85 22.61
N SER A 4 1.85 -15.93 23.19
CA SER A 4 3.11 -15.58 22.49
C SER A 4 3.31 -16.41 21.21
N VAL A 5 2.75 -17.60 21.16
CA VAL A 5 2.77 -18.50 19.99
C VAL A 5 1.93 -17.92 18.85
N ASP A 6 0.73 -17.44 19.15
CA ASP A 6 -0.16 -16.83 18.13
C ASP A 6 0.44 -15.57 17.54
N ARG A 7 1.11 -14.78 18.37
CA ARG A 7 1.83 -13.58 17.96
C ARG A 7 2.95 -13.91 16.97
N LYS A 8 3.80 -14.88 17.26
CA LYS A 8 4.89 -15.33 16.38
C LYS A 8 4.34 -15.88 15.06
N ASN A 9 3.27 -16.68 15.11
CA ASN A 9 2.65 -17.23 13.91
C ASN A 9 2.00 -16.17 13.05
N ALA A 10 1.37 -15.15 13.65
CA ALA A 10 0.81 -14.02 12.95
C ALA A 10 1.87 -13.20 12.20
N ILE A 11 2.99 -12.87 12.87
CA ILE A 11 4.13 -12.18 12.25
C ILE A 11 4.72 -13.03 11.13
N ARG A 12 4.97 -14.31 11.37
CA ARG A 12 5.51 -15.21 10.35
C ARG A 12 4.60 -15.27 9.13
N LEU A 13 3.29 -15.45 9.31
CA LEU A 13 2.34 -15.48 8.20
C LEU A 13 2.32 -14.18 7.41
N TYR A 14 2.33 -13.03 8.10
CA TYR A 14 2.40 -11.73 7.45
C TYR A 14 3.66 -11.55 6.62
N LEU A 15 4.83 -11.79 7.22
CA LEU A 15 6.11 -11.59 6.54
C LEU A 15 6.29 -12.57 5.38
N THR A 16 6.04 -13.85 5.60
CA THR A 16 6.21 -14.87 4.54
C THR A 16 5.21 -14.65 3.41
N GLY A 17 3.98 -14.25 3.72
CA GLY A 17 2.96 -13.96 2.72
C GLY A 17 3.32 -12.73 1.90
N THR A 18 3.65 -11.62 2.57
CA THR A 18 3.99 -10.35 1.90
C THR A 18 5.25 -10.48 1.04
N ILE A 19 6.35 -10.98 1.64
CA ILE A 19 7.63 -11.15 0.93
C ILE A 19 7.47 -12.19 -0.18
N GLY A 20 6.79 -13.30 0.09
CA GLY A 20 6.55 -14.36 -0.89
C GLY A 20 5.79 -13.85 -2.11
N GLN A 21 4.71 -13.09 -1.91
CA GLN A 21 3.94 -12.51 -3.00
C GLN A 21 4.77 -11.53 -3.84
N ILE A 22 5.51 -10.61 -3.18
CA ILE A 22 6.39 -9.66 -3.89
C ILE A 22 7.45 -10.41 -4.69
N THR A 23 8.07 -11.43 -4.10
CA THR A 23 9.10 -12.25 -4.76
C THR A 23 8.54 -12.97 -5.99
N VAL A 24 7.37 -13.58 -5.88
CA VAL A 24 6.71 -14.25 -7.02
C VAL A 24 6.43 -13.25 -8.14
N ILE A 25 5.89 -12.08 -7.83
CA ILE A 25 5.65 -11.04 -8.85
C ILE A 25 6.96 -10.57 -9.48
N ALA A 26 8.01 -10.35 -8.69
CA ALA A 26 9.32 -9.94 -9.20
C ALA A 26 9.91 -10.97 -10.15
N VAL A 27 9.79 -12.25 -9.82
CA VAL A 27 10.25 -13.36 -10.71
C VAL A 27 9.44 -13.38 -12.00
N ILE A 28 8.10 -13.25 -11.93
CA ILE A 28 7.25 -13.20 -13.11
C ILE A 28 7.65 -12.02 -14.01
N VAL A 29 7.81 -10.81 -13.44
CA VAL A 29 8.23 -9.63 -14.20
C VAL A 29 9.60 -9.83 -14.83
N TYR A 30 10.55 -10.43 -14.10
CA TYR A 30 11.87 -10.76 -14.64
C TYR A 30 11.78 -11.71 -15.85
N LEU A 31 10.99 -12.78 -15.74
CA LEU A 31 10.80 -13.74 -16.84
C LEU A 31 10.13 -13.09 -18.06
N LEU A 32 9.09 -12.29 -17.86
CA LEU A 32 8.42 -11.56 -18.94
C LEU A 32 9.39 -10.64 -19.68
N ARG A 33 10.24 -9.90 -18.95
CA ARG A 33 11.28 -9.04 -19.56
C ARG A 33 12.30 -9.85 -20.34
N ARG A 34 12.66 -11.05 -19.88
CA ARG A 34 13.54 -11.96 -20.63
C ARG A 34 12.92 -12.46 -21.94
N MET A 35 11.59 -12.56 -21.98
CA MET A 35 10.83 -12.91 -23.20
C MET A 35 10.61 -11.71 -24.13
N GLY A 36 11.20 -10.54 -23.84
CA GLY A 36 11.05 -9.34 -24.66
C GLY A 36 9.77 -8.55 -24.38
N ILE A 37 8.99 -8.92 -23.37
CA ILE A 37 7.77 -8.20 -22.99
C ILE A 37 8.14 -7.00 -22.12
N VAL A 38 7.73 -5.80 -22.54
CA VAL A 38 7.95 -4.59 -21.76
C VAL A 38 6.99 -4.58 -20.57
N VAL A 39 7.57 -4.57 -19.37
CA VAL A 39 6.81 -4.49 -18.11
C VAL A 39 7.28 -3.25 -17.36
N ASP A 40 6.52 -2.17 -17.46
CA ASP A 40 6.77 -0.89 -16.80
C ASP A 40 5.45 -0.22 -16.40
N TYR A 41 5.54 0.98 -15.84
CA TYR A 41 4.39 1.76 -15.39
C TYR A 41 3.44 2.23 -16.52
N THR A 42 3.87 2.12 -17.77
CA THR A 42 3.09 2.54 -18.94
C THR A 42 2.34 1.38 -19.58
N THR A 43 2.72 0.14 -19.27
CA THR A 43 2.09 -1.06 -19.80
C THR A 43 1.01 -1.61 -18.86
N VAL A 44 -0.05 -2.17 -19.43
CA VAL A 44 -1.13 -2.79 -18.64
C VAL A 44 -0.59 -3.92 -17.75
N ILE A 45 0.30 -4.74 -18.29
CA ILE A 45 0.94 -5.85 -17.55
C ILE A 45 1.75 -5.30 -16.37
N GLY A 46 2.51 -4.23 -16.59
CA GLY A 46 3.29 -3.58 -15.55
C GLY A 46 2.41 -2.96 -14.45
N ILE A 47 1.33 -2.27 -14.83
CA ILE A 47 0.37 -1.71 -13.88
C ILE A 47 -0.27 -2.81 -13.01
N ILE A 48 -0.65 -3.94 -13.62
CA ILE A 48 -1.23 -5.09 -12.90
C ILE A 48 -0.19 -5.69 -11.95
N ALA A 49 1.04 -5.94 -12.41
CA ALA A 49 2.11 -6.51 -11.58
C ALA A 49 2.44 -5.63 -10.38
N ILE A 50 2.57 -4.31 -10.60
CA ILE A 50 2.83 -3.33 -9.53
C ILE A 50 1.64 -3.26 -8.57
N GLY A 51 0.41 -3.28 -9.09
CA GLY A 51 -0.81 -3.29 -8.29
C GLY A 51 -0.89 -4.50 -7.38
N ILE A 52 -0.67 -5.71 -7.91
CA ILE A 52 -0.69 -6.95 -7.13
C ILE A 52 0.46 -6.98 -6.11
N GLY A 53 1.65 -6.49 -6.48
CA GLY A 53 2.78 -6.37 -5.56
C GLY A 53 2.51 -5.36 -4.43
N GLY A 54 2.01 -4.18 -4.78
CA GLY A 54 1.73 -3.10 -3.82
C GLY A 54 0.61 -3.43 -2.82
N ILE A 55 -0.39 -4.20 -3.23
CA ILE A 55 -1.51 -4.60 -2.33
C ILE A 55 -1.13 -5.73 -1.36
N SER A 56 0.07 -6.33 -1.50
CA SER A 56 0.48 -7.50 -0.72
C SER A 56 0.42 -7.27 0.80
N SER A 57 0.91 -6.14 1.28
CA SER A 57 0.90 -5.77 2.70
C SER A 57 -0.52 -5.67 3.25
N ALA A 58 -1.43 -5.01 2.51
CA ALA A 58 -2.83 -4.88 2.90
C ALA A 58 -3.55 -6.22 2.93
N MET A 59 -3.32 -7.05 1.93
CA MET A 59 -3.96 -8.36 1.80
C MET A 59 -3.52 -9.29 2.95
N TRP A 60 -2.22 -9.47 3.14
CA TRP A 60 -1.72 -10.34 4.21
C TRP A 60 -1.97 -9.77 5.60
N GLY A 61 -1.91 -8.46 5.77
CA GLY A 61 -2.31 -7.78 7.01
C GLY A 61 -3.78 -8.02 7.34
N SER A 62 -4.67 -7.92 6.36
CA SER A 62 -6.09 -8.22 6.54
C SER A 62 -6.34 -9.69 6.88
N ILE A 63 -5.67 -10.63 6.20
CA ILE A 63 -5.77 -12.07 6.48
C ILE A 63 -5.34 -12.37 7.92
N VAL A 64 -4.19 -11.84 8.34
CA VAL A 64 -3.69 -12.02 9.72
C VAL A 64 -4.64 -11.42 10.75
N THR A 65 -5.16 -10.24 10.49
CA THR A 65 -6.10 -9.54 11.37
C THR A 65 -7.40 -10.33 11.54
N VAL A 66 -7.97 -10.81 10.46
CA VAL A 66 -9.19 -11.63 10.49
C VAL A 66 -8.93 -12.96 11.22
N ARG A 67 -7.81 -13.62 10.91
CA ARG A 67 -7.50 -14.96 11.46
C ARG A 67 -7.12 -14.94 12.93
N TYR A 68 -6.25 -14.02 13.34
CA TYR A 68 -5.68 -14.04 14.71
C TYR A 68 -6.34 -13.02 15.65
N ARG A 69 -6.86 -11.90 15.13
CA ARG A 69 -7.56 -10.90 15.94
C ARG A 69 -9.07 -11.04 15.89
N LYS A 70 -9.60 -11.91 15.01
CA LYS A 70 -11.05 -12.14 14.82
C LYS A 70 -11.83 -10.85 14.50
N ILE A 71 -11.17 -9.87 13.88
CA ILE A 71 -11.79 -8.63 13.44
C ILE A 71 -12.37 -8.89 12.06
N ASN A 72 -13.64 -8.51 11.84
CA ASN A 72 -14.29 -8.67 10.55
C ASN A 72 -13.64 -7.76 9.51
N PHE A 73 -13.42 -8.26 8.29
CA PHE A 73 -12.87 -7.51 7.17
C PHE A 73 -13.65 -6.20 6.89
N LYS A 74 -14.98 -6.25 6.97
CA LYS A 74 -15.83 -5.05 6.84
C LYS A 74 -15.45 -3.94 7.83
N ARG A 75 -15.09 -4.31 9.06
CA ARG A 75 -14.66 -3.35 10.08
C ARG A 75 -13.31 -2.72 9.73
N ILE A 76 -12.37 -3.51 9.20
CA ILE A 76 -11.06 -3.01 8.72
C ILE A 76 -11.27 -1.94 7.65
N VAL A 77 -12.14 -2.21 6.66
CA VAL A 77 -12.45 -1.27 5.58
C VAL A 77 -13.12 0.00 6.11
N ILE A 78 -14.10 -0.13 7.01
CA ILE A 78 -14.80 1.02 7.60
C ILE A 78 -13.82 1.90 8.41
N GLU A 79 -12.96 1.29 9.21
CA GLU A 79 -11.97 2.02 10.01
C GLU A 79 -10.91 2.69 9.12
N PHE A 80 -10.53 2.06 8.01
CA PHE A 80 -9.60 2.62 7.03
C PHE A 80 -10.17 3.86 6.34
N VAL A 81 -11.46 3.84 5.98
CA VAL A 81 -12.14 4.97 5.32
C VAL A 81 -12.64 6.01 6.35
N ASN A 82 -12.40 5.80 7.63
CA ASN A 82 -12.87 6.70 8.67
C ASN A 82 -12.17 8.07 8.59
N ILE A 83 -12.91 9.06 8.12
CA ILE A 83 -12.45 10.44 7.95
C ILE A 83 -12.39 11.20 9.30
N LYS A 84 -12.93 10.64 10.39
CA LYS A 84 -12.93 11.29 11.71
C LYS A 84 -11.55 11.19 12.37
N GLN A 85 -10.62 12.00 11.90
CA GLN A 85 -9.27 12.11 12.46
C GLN A 85 -9.13 13.44 13.22
N PRO A 86 -8.19 13.54 14.17
CA PRO A 86 -7.91 14.82 14.84
C PRO A 86 -7.41 15.84 13.81
N VAL A 87 -7.80 17.12 14.01
CA VAL A 87 -7.43 18.23 13.11
C VAL A 87 -5.93 18.30 12.85
N LEU A 88 -5.12 17.99 13.85
CA LEU A 88 -3.65 17.93 13.72
C LEU A 88 -3.19 16.95 12.62
N GLY A 89 -3.86 15.80 12.48
CA GLY A 89 -3.56 14.82 11.41
C GLY A 89 -3.77 15.42 10.03
N TYR A 90 -4.87 16.15 9.83
CA TYR A 90 -5.15 16.83 8.56
C TYR A 90 -4.15 17.95 8.27
N LEU A 91 -3.76 18.72 9.29
CA LEU A 91 -2.74 19.78 9.15
C LEU A 91 -1.39 19.20 8.75
N LEU A 92 -0.96 18.07 9.33
CA LEU A 92 0.28 17.40 8.97
C LEU A 92 0.24 16.90 7.52
N VAL A 93 -0.85 16.23 7.11
CA VAL A 93 -1.02 15.77 5.72
C VAL A 93 -0.98 16.95 4.76
N PHE A 94 -1.69 18.03 5.06
CA PHE A 94 -1.68 19.25 4.25
C PHE A 94 -0.30 19.88 4.15
N MET A 95 0.45 19.93 5.25
CA MET A 95 1.82 20.43 5.29
C MET A 95 2.75 19.60 4.39
N PHE A 96 2.72 18.27 4.50
CA PHE A 96 3.52 17.38 3.64
C PHE A 96 3.17 17.53 2.16
N LEU A 97 1.88 17.54 1.82
CA LEU A 97 1.43 17.75 0.45
C LEU A 97 1.87 19.12 -0.09
N SER A 98 1.85 20.17 0.75
CA SER A 98 2.32 21.50 0.35
C SER A 98 3.83 21.52 0.07
N ILE A 99 4.63 20.85 0.89
CA ILE A 99 6.08 20.72 0.70
C ILE A 99 6.38 19.99 -0.62
N GLU A 100 5.73 18.85 -0.87
CA GLU A 100 5.88 18.08 -2.10
C GLU A 100 5.47 18.90 -3.34
N PHE A 101 4.36 19.63 -3.23
CA PHE A 101 3.90 20.48 -4.32
C PHE A 101 4.87 21.65 -4.60
N CYS A 102 5.39 22.31 -3.56
CA CYS A 102 6.40 23.36 -3.70
C CYS A 102 7.70 22.81 -4.33
N TYR A 103 8.15 21.63 -3.90
CA TYR A 103 9.32 20.98 -4.47
C TYR A 103 9.17 20.71 -5.96
N LEU A 104 8.00 20.21 -6.40
CA LEU A 104 7.70 20.00 -7.81
C LEU A 104 7.68 21.30 -8.61
N LEU A 105 7.13 22.39 -8.05
CA LEU A 105 7.12 23.71 -8.67
C LEU A 105 8.55 24.27 -8.86
N MET A 106 9.39 24.13 -7.84
CA MET A 106 10.78 24.63 -7.88
C MET A 106 11.67 23.82 -8.82
N GLY A 107 11.42 22.53 -8.98
CA GLY A 107 12.17 21.63 -9.86
C GLY A 107 11.82 21.75 -11.35
N GLY A 108 10.85 22.58 -11.73
CA GLY A 108 10.42 22.74 -13.13
C GLY A 108 9.81 21.47 -13.75
N MET A 109 9.50 20.48 -12.95
CA MET A 109 9.00 19.17 -13.41
C MET A 109 7.49 19.14 -13.68
N LEU A 110 6.77 20.24 -13.54
CA LEU A 110 5.35 20.33 -13.86
C LEU A 110 5.11 20.51 -15.37
N GLN A 111 5.59 19.55 -16.16
CA GLN A 111 5.05 19.32 -17.50
C GLN A 111 3.79 18.44 -17.42
N VAL A 112 2.79 18.90 -16.71
CA VAL A 112 1.51 18.22 -16.65
C VAL A 112 0.74 18.53 -17.93
N LYS A 113 0.81 17.62 -18.89
CA LYS A 113 0.15 17.75 -20.19
C LYS A 113 -1.37 17.90 -20.08
N ASN A 114 -1.97 17.30 -19.06
CA ASN A 114 -3.42 17.31 -18.83
C ASN A 114 -3.71 17.60 -17.35
N TRP A 115 -4.65 18.50 -17.06
CA TRP A 115 -5.01 18.92 -15.71
C TRP A 115 -5.51 17.80 -14.76
N TYR A 116 -6.05 16.71 -15.33
CA TYR A 116 -6.57 15.57 -14.54
C TYR A 116 -5.47 14.59 -14.09
N ILE A 117 -4.26 14.64 -14.67
CA ILE A 117 -3.17 13.72 -14.29
C ILE A 117 -2.80 13.83 -12.80
N PRO A 118 -2.64 15.02 -12.20
CA PRO A 118 -2.38 15.13 -10.78
C PRO A 118 -3.47 14.48 -9.91
N VAL A 119 -4.74 14.61 -10.32
CA VAL A 119 -5.86 13.98 -9.60
C VAL A 119 -5.76 12.45 -9.66
N ILE A 120 -5.45 11.88 -10.83
CA ILE A 120 -5.27 10.43 -10.97
C ILE A 120 -4.08 9.94 -10.15
N LEU A 121 -2.96 10.67 -10.16
CA LEU A 121 -1.78 10.33 -9.38
C LEU A 121 -2.06 10.41 -7.87
N PHE A 122 -2.79 11.42 -7.44
CA PHE A 122 -3.22 11.57 -6.05
C PHE A 122 -4.12 10.40 -5.59
N VAL A 123 -5.12 10.04 -6.39
CA VAL A 123 -5.97 8.87 -6.11
C VAL A 123 -5.15 7.58 -6.06
N LYS A 124 -4.21 7.40 -7.00
CA LYS A 124 -3.27 6.27 -6.97
C LYS A 124 -2.42 6.25 -5.70
N ALA A 125 -1.86 7.39 -5.30
CA ALA A 125 -1.05 7.49 -4.08
C ALA A 125 -1.86 7.13 -2.83
N ILE A 126 -3.11 7.58 -2.72
CA ILE A 126 -4.00 7.22 -1.62
C ILE A 126 -4.32 5.72 -1.63
N LEU A 127 -4.65 5.15 -2.80
CA LEU A 127 -5.01 3.74 -2.90
C LEU A 127 -3.82 2.83 -2.60
N PHE A 128 -2.65 3.11 -3.15
CA PHE A 128 -1.46 2.27 -2.96
C PHE A 128 -0.76 2.54 -1.63
N GLY A 129 -0.48 3.80 -1.29
CA GLY A 129 0.12 4.17 -0.02
C GLY A 129 -0.80 3.89 1.16
N GLY A 130 -2.10 4.18 1.03
CA GLY A 130 -3.08 3.87 2.05
C GLY A 130 -3.26 2.36 2.28
N SER A 131 -3.13 1.53 1.24
CA SER A 131 -3.23 0.08 1.39
C SER A 131 -2.08 -0.51 2.23
N GLU A 132 -0.88 0.04 2.15
CA GLU A 132 0.25 -0.37 3.00
C GLU A 132 -0.02 -0.09 4.48
N GLU A 133 -0.69 1.01 4.80
CA GLU A 133 -1.10 1.37 6.16
C GLU A 133 -1.99 0.31 6.80
N ILE A 134 -2.85 -0.38 6.03
CA ILE A 134 -3.67 -1.47 6.56
C ILE A 134 -2.78 -2.58 7.14
N GLY A 135 -1.73 -2.98 6.43
CA GLY A 135 -0.78 -3.97 6.90
C GLY A 135 -0.07 -3.54 8.19
N TRP A 136 0.41 -2.31 8.25
CA TRP A 136 1.13 -1.78 9.40
C TRP A 136 0.24 -1.59 10.63
N ARG A 137 -0.87 -0.91 10.48
CA ARG A 137 -1.78 -0.57 11.60
C ARG A 137 -2.47 -1.76 12.21
N TYR A 138 -2.86 -2.74 11.39
CA TYR A 138 -3.63 -3.87 11.89
C TYR A 138 -2.78 -5.08 12.26
N THR A 139 -1.57 -5.21 11.69
CA THR A 139 -0.71 -6.36 11.92
C THR A 139 0.48 -6.04 12.82
N PHE A 140 1.28 -5.03 12.47
CA PHE A 140 2.50 -4.74 13.21
C PHE A 140 2.27 -3.98 14.51
N GLN A 141 1.59 -2.84 14.47
CA GLN A 141 1.40 -2.00 15.66
C GLN A 141 0.77 -2.71 16.86
N PRO A 142 -0.26 -3.58 16.67
CA PRO A 142 -0.83 -4.28 17.82
C PRO A 142 -0.04 -5.50 18.27
N ILE A 143 0.99 -5.88 17.52
CA ILE A 143 1.79 -7.09 17.79
C ILE A 143 3.13 -6.72 18.44
N ILE A 144 3.63 -5.53 18.20
CA ILE A 144 4.83 -5.00 18.86
C ILE A 144 4.46 -4.40 20.20
#